data_eb4bd15f3ca748e76a783ddfc88c92b3
#
_entry.id   eb4bd15f3ca748e76a783ddfc88c92b3
#
_cell.length_a   1.000
_cell.length_b   1.000
_cell.length_c   1.000
_cell.angle_alpha   90.00
_cell.angle_beta   90.00
_cell.angle_gamma   90.00
#
_symmetry.space_group_name_H-M   'P 1'
#
loop_
_entity.id
_entity.type
_entity.pdbx_description
1 polymer ?
#
loop_
_entity_poly.entity_id
_entity_poly.type
_entity_poly.pdbx_seq_one_letter_code
_entity_poly.pdbx_strand_id
1 'polypeptide(L)'
;MNKSTHDGQKVYSKLVLKLYNFVVLFFNNTFLWKCKTSQLLQLYKDNVSHNHLDIGVGSGYYLKNVKDRLSKVALMDLNPNCLEYVKNVLKDKEVSTYQVDILKDVAEEFYAKYESISCNYLIHCLPDNGNKEKVFENIAKMLSKDGVAFGSTIINDYSSKLAIKVANKFNAKGIFDNKNDTYESIEKYLKNNFAEYTIKQIGSVCVYIMSKPLR
;
A
#
# COMPACT_ATOMS: atom_id res chain seq x y z
N MET A 1 -6.80 -21.05 -13.16
CA MET A 1 -6.15 -19.95 -13.92
C MET A 1 -5.33 -19.15 -12.94
N ASN A 2 -4.02 -19.13 -13.06
CA ASN A 2 -3.18 -18.28 -12.18
C ASN A 2 -3.40 -16.83 -12.54
N LYS A 3 -3.84 -16.05 -11.56
CA LYS A 3 -4.01 -14.59 -11.65
C LYS A 3 -2.63 -13.93 -11.79
N SER A 4 -2.49 -13.00 -12.72
CA SER A 4 -1.29 -12.17 -12.83
C SER A 4 -1.50 -10.82 -12.13
N THR A 5 -0.42 -10.19 -11.68
CA THR A 5 -0.40 -8.83 -11.12
C THR A 5 -1.00 -7.79 -12.07
N HIS A 6 -1.01 -8.07 -13.38
CA HIS A 6 -1.59 -7.21 -14.41
C HIS A 6 -3.14 -7.17 -14.44
N ASP A 7 -3.83 -8.16 -13.85
CA ASP A 7 -5.29 -8.21 -13.95
C ASP A 7 -6.00 -7.17 -13.09
N GLY A 8 -5.40 -6.74 -11.98
CA GLY A 8 -5.92 -5.66 -11.13
C GLY A 8 -5.76 -4.24 -11.72
N GLN A 9 -4.89 -4.06 -12.71
CA GLN A 9 -4.57 -2.74 -13.28
C GLN A 9 -5.60 -2.19 -14.26
N LYS A 10 -6.40 -3.04 -14.88
CA LYS A 10 -7.34 -2.66 -15.98
C LYS A 10 -8.42 -1.65 -15.57
N VAL A 11 -8.57 -1.40 -14.28
CA VAL A 11 -9.65 -0.54 -13.73
C VAL A 11 -9.24 0.94 -13.64
N TYR A 12 -7.95 1.29 -13.77
CA TYR A 12 -7.45 2.64 -13.50
C TYR A 12 -7.21 3.47 -14.77
N SER A 13 -8.27 4.00 -15.37
CA SER A 13 -8.15 5.10 -16.34
C SER A 13 -8.01 6.46 -15.62
N LYS A 14 -7.46 7.50 -16.30
CA LYS A 14 -7.28 8.87 -15.73
C LYS A 14 -8.59 9.48 -15.17
N LEU A 15 -9.74 9.11 -15.74
CA LEU A 15 -11.06 9.57 -15.28
C LEU A 15 -11.51 8.81 -14.03
N VAL A 16 -11.23 7.50 -13.99
CA VAL A 16 -11.54 6.63 -12.84
C VAL A 16 -10.73 7.02 -11.62
N LEU A 17 -9.46 7.46 -11.77
CA LEU A 17 -8.63 7.92 -10.66
C LEU A 17 -9.21 9.18 -9.95
N LYS A 18 -9.89 10.06 -10.66
CA LYS A 18 -10.56 11.23 -10.03
C LYS A 18 -11.83 10.84 -9.26
N LEU A 19 -12.66 9.94 -9.81
CA LEU A 19 -13.84 9.40 -9.12
C LEU A 19 -13.46 8.44 -8.00
N TYR A 20 -12.37 7.70 -8.16
CA TYR A 20 -11.83 6.74 -7.21
C TYR A 20 -11.59 7.38 -5.83
N ASN A 21 -11.02 8.59 -5.79
CA ASN A 21 -10.78 9.31 -4.53
C ASN A 21 -12.05 9.54 -3.72
N PHE A 22 -13.16 9.87 -4.35
CA PHE A 22 -14.40 10.16 -3.64
C PHE A 22 -15.11 8.88 -3.18
N VAL A 23 -15.23 7.90 -4.05
CA VAL A 23 -16.00 6.67 -3.77
C VAL A 23 -15.21 5.71 -2.88
N VAL A 24 -13.92 5.52 -3.14
CA VAL A 24 -13.10 4.52 -2.42
C VAL A 24 -12.56 5.08 -1.12
N LEU A 25 -11.98 6.28 -1.13
CA LEU A 25 -11.35 6.84 0.07
C LEU A 25 -12.37 7.32 1.10
N PHE A 26 -13.50 7.85 0.71
CA PHE A 26 -14.45 8.40 1.65
C PHE A 26 -15.56 7.41 2.02
N PHE A 27 -16.22 6.83 1.04
CA PHE A 27 -17.40 5.98 1.29
C PHE A 27 -17.02 4.58 1.74
N ASN A 28 -16.11 3.90 1.02
CA ASN A 28 -15.74 2.53 1.35
C ASN A 28 -14.93 2.44 2.64
N ASN A 29 -13.98 3.34 2.85
CA ASN A 29 -13.15 3.30 4.06
C ASN A 29 -13.99 3.52 5.32
N THR A 30 -14.87 4.51 5.33
CA THR A 30 -15.63 4.87 6.54
C THR A 30 -16.77 3.90 6.81
N PHE A 31 -17.52 3.50 5.79
CA PHE A 31 -18.77 2.76 5.99
C PHE A 31 -18.64 1.26 5.76
N LEU A 32 -17.84 0.82 4.77
CA LEU A 32 -17.66 -0.62 4.50
C LEU A 32 -16.56 -1.20 5.38
N TRP A 33 -15.36 -0.62 5.31
CA TRP A 33 -14.19 -1.18 5.99
C TRP A 33 -14.02 -0.66 7.41
N LYS A 34 -14.80 0.34 7.83
CA LYS A 34 -14.78 0.96 9.16
C LYS A 34 -13.40 1.46 9.61
N CYS A 35 -12.57 1.87 8.66
CA CYS A 35 -11.31 2.54 8.89
C CYS A 35 -11.34 3.91 8.21
N LYS A 36 -11.45 4.99 8.98
CA LYS A 36 -11.59 6.35 8.42
C LYS A 36 -10.33 6.75 7.67
N THR A 37 -10.48 7.39 6.50
CA THR A 37 -9.35 7.94 5.72
C THR A 37 -8.48 8.89 6.54
N SER A 38 -9.06 9.63 7.50
CA SER A 38 -8.30 10.50 8.40
C SER A 38 -7.31 9.74 9.30
N GLN A 39 -7.62 8.50 9.70
CA GLN A 39 -6.71 7.67 10.50
C GLN A 39 -5.49 7.25 9.68
N LEU A 40 -5.70 6.90 8.41
CA LEU A 40 -4.60 6.56 7.50
C LEU A 40 -3.82 7.81 7.07
N LEU A 41 -4.47 8.96 6.94
CA LEU A 41 -3.76 10.23 6.72
C LEU A 41 -2.90 10.60 7.94
N GLN A 42 -3.38 10.33 9.16
CA GLN A 42 -2.56 10.54 10.36
C GLN A 42 -1.35 9.59 10.37
N LEU A 43 -1.52 8.33 9.96
CA LEU A 43 -0.41 7.37 9.80
C LEU A 43 0.68 7.93 8.87
N TYR A 44 0.31 8.55 7.74
CA TYR A 44 1.28 9.22 6.87
C TYR A 44 1.94 10.42 7.55
N LYS A 45 1.16 11.29 8.19
CA LYS A 45 1.69 12.46 8.91
C LYS A 45 2.71 12.10 9.99
N ASP A 46 2.52 10.97 10.66
CA ASP A 46 3.37 10.57 11.77
C ASP A 46 4.66 9.88 11.32
N ASN A 47 4.66 9.26 10.12
CA ASN A 47 5.74 8.36 9.72
C ASN A 47 6.48 8.75 8.43
N VAL A 48 5.97 9.70 7.63
CA VAL A 48 6.64 10.12 6.40
C VAL A 48 7.89 10.96 6.72
N SER A 49 8.99 10.68 5.99
CA SER A 49 10.24 11.44 6.07
C SER A 49 10.50 12.25 4.78
N HIS A 50 11.62 12.97 4.77
CA HIS A 50 12.03 13.76 3.61
C HIS A 50 12.40 12.92 2.38
N ASN A 51 12.96 11.71 2.59
CA ASN A 51 13.31 10.75 1.53
C ASN A 51 12.37 9.54 1.62
N HIS A 52 11.27 9.62 0.88
CA HIS A 52 10.13 8.70 0.99
C HIS A 52 9.92 7.86 -0.27
N LEU A 53 9.59 6.55 -0.08
CA LEU A 53 9.09 5.67 -1.12
C LEU A 53 7.62 5.34 -0.87
N ASP A 54 6.76 5.54 -1.86
CA ASP A 54 5.36 5.08 -1.83
C ASP A 54 5.17 3.91 -2.81
N ILE A 55 4.70 2.77 -2.31
CA ILE A 55 4.47 1.54 -3.07
C ILE A 55 2.98 1.34 -3.28
N GLY A 56 2.55 1.24 -4.55
CA GLY A 56 1.14 1.19 -4.91
C GLY A 56 0.48 2.56 -4.78
N VAL A 57 1.02 3.53 -5.48
CA VAL A 57 0.74 4.97 -5.29
C VAL A 57 -0.71 5.39 -5.56
N GLY A 58 -1.45 4.60 -6.36
CA GLY A 58 -2.84 4.87 -6.71
C GLY A 58 -3.08 6.30 -7.21
N SER A 59 -3.86 7.08 -6.47
CA SER A 59 -4.17 8.48 -6.79
C SER A 59 -3.26 9.51 -6.10
N GLY A 60 -2.30 9.06 -5.27
CA GLY A 60 -1.42 9.94 -4.50
C GLY A 60 -2.14 10.81 -3.45
N TYR A 61 -3.35 10.43 -3.04
CA TYR A 61 -4.13 11.22 -2.08
C TYR A 61 -3.35 11.52 -0.80
N TYR A 62 -2.73 10.51 -0.20
CA TYR A 62 -1.98 10.68 1.05
C TYR A 62 -0.74 11.53 0.84
N LEU A 63 0.06 11.26 -0.20
CA LEU A 63 1.25 12.02 -0.55
C LEU A 63 0.93 13.51 -0.76
N LYS A 64 -0.15 13.82 -1.48
CA LYS A 64 -0.61 15.19 -1.68
C LYS A 64 -0.86 15.93 -0.36
N ASN A 65 -1.42 15.24 0.64
CA ASN A 65 -1.80 15.83 1.93
C ASN A 65 -0.64 15.90 2.94
N VAL A 66 0.53 15.32 2.61
CA VAL A 66 1.77 15.41 3.41
C VAL A 66 2.94 16.01 2.63
N LYS A 67 2.68 16.59 1.46
CA LYS A 67 3.71 17.03 0.52
C LYS A 67 4.73 18.00 1.12
N ASP A 68 4.34 18.80 2.11
CA ASP A 68 5.22 19.77 2.75
C ASP A 68 6.32 19.10 3.60
N ARG A 69 6.16 17.82 3.93
CA ARG A 69 7.17 17.00 4.64
C ARG A 69 8.11 16.26 3.69
N LEU A 70 7.79 16.24 2.40
CA LEU A 70 8.53 15.52 1.37
C LEU A 70 9.55 16.43 0.69
N SER A 71 10.76 15.91 0.45
CA SER A 71 11.76 16.55 -0.42
C SER A 71 12.04 15.66 -1.63
N LYS A 72 12.39 14.39 -1.40
CA LYS A 72 12.62 13.37 -2.42
C LYS A 72 11.55 12.28 -2.31
N VAL A 73 10.87 12.01 -3.40
CA VAL A 73 9.81 11.02 -3.44
C VAL A 73 10.07 10.02 -4.55
N ALA A 74 10.16 8.76 -4.16
CA ALA A 74 10.15 7.65 -5.10
C ALA A 74 8.72 7.08 -5.17
N LEU A 75 8.22 6.88 -6.36
CA LEU A 75 6.90 6.29 -6.64
C LEU A 75 7.12 4.93 -7.29
N MET A 76 6.60 3.86 -6.69
CA MET A 76 6.69 2.50 -7.22
C MET A 76 5.28 1.94 -7.42
N ASP A 77 4.95 1.64 -8.66
CA ASP A 77 3.65 1.08 -9.03
C ASP A 77 3.82 0.26 -10.31
N LEU A 78 2.98 -0.74 -10.52
CA LEU A 78 2.95 -1.50 -11.77
C LEU A 78 2.20 -0.74 -12.87
N ASN A 79 1.32 0.20 -12.51
CA ASN A 79 0.52 0.99 -13.45
C ASN A 79 1.19 2.33 -13.79
N PRO A 80 1.69 2.53 -15.03
CA PRO A 80 2.36 3.76 -15.42
C PRO A 80 1.43 5.00 -15.38
N ASN A 81 0.11 4.82 -15.53
CA ASN A 81 -0.83 5.95 -15.43
C ASN A 81 -0.90 6.50 -13.99
N CYS A 82 -0.80 5.63 -12.98
CA CYS A 82 -0.73 6.06 -11.59
C CYS A 82 0.56 6.85 -11.33
N LEU A 83 1.70 6.35 -11.80
CA LEU A 83 3.01 7.00 -11.67
C LEU A 83 3.01 8.39 -12.31
N GLU A 84 2.54 8.51 -13.56
CA GLU A 84 2.44 9.79 -14.28
C GLU A 84 1.51 10.76 -13.55
N TYR A 85 0.34 10.29 -13.12
CA TYR A 85 -0.63 11.13 -12.43
C TYR A 85 -0.06 11.69 -11.11
N VAL A 86 0.53 10.85 -10.27
CA VAL A 86 1.07 11.25 -8.96
C VAL A 86 2.31 12.13 -9.13
N LYS A 87 3.18 11.84 -10.11
CA LYS A 87 4.30 12.73 -10.46
C LYS A 87 3.82 14.16 -10.77
N ASN A 88 2.72 14.29 -11.51
CA ASN A 88 2.13 15.60 -11.81
C ASN A 88 1.51 16.28 -10.57
N VAL A 89 0.96 15.50 -9.62
CA VAL A 89 0.45 16.02 -8.34
C VAL A 89 1.57 16.58 -7.47
N LEU A 90 2.76 15.99 -7.54
CA LEU A 90 3.95 16.34 -6.74
C LEU A 90 5.02 17.09 -7.56
N LYS A 91 4.64 17.81 -8.62
CA LYS A 91 5.55 18.47 -9.56
C LYS A 91 6.52 19.48 -8.94
N ASP A 92 6.25 19.93 -7.73
CA ASP A 92 7.07 20.84 -6.91
C ASP A 92 8.11 20.10 -6.04
N LYS A 93 8.23 18.78 -6.19
CA LYS A 93 9.17 17.92 -5.46
C LYS A 93 10.12 17.19 -6.40
N GLU A 94 11.21 16.66 -5.84
CA GLU A 94 12.11 15.74 -6.57
C GLU A 94 11.44 14.37 -6.65
N VAL A 95 10.84 14.02 -7.80
CA VAL A 95 10.06 12.80 -7.97
C VAL A 95 10.73 11.84 -8.95
N SER A 96 11.04 10.64 -8.46
CA SER A 96 11.45 9.49 -9.28
C SER A 96 10.30 8.49 -9.41
N THR A 97 10.16 7.86 -10.58
CA THR A 97 9.09 6.89 -10.85
C THR A 97 9.67 5.56 -11.31
N TYR A 98 9.18 4.46 -10.77
CA TYR A 98 9.64 3.11 -11.05
C TYR A 98 8.44 2.20 -11.32
N GLN A 99 8.38 1.65 -12.54
CA GLN A 99 7.36 0.65 -12.89
C GLN A 99 7.88 -0.74 -12.48
N VAL A 100 7.51 -1.19 -11.29
CA VAL A 100 8.02 -2.43 -10.68
C VAL A 100 6.88 -3.29 -10.16
N ASP A 101 6.97 -4.60 -10.40
CA ASP A 101 6.15 -5.60 -9.73
C ASP A 101 6.77 -5.94 -8.38
N ILE A 102 6.15 -5.45 -7.31
CA ILE A 102 6.66 -5.61 -5.93
C ILE A 102 6.68 -7.07 -5.44
N LEU A 103 6.03 -7.98 -6.15
CA LEU A 103 6.11 -9.42 -5.88
C LEU A 103 7.37 -10.08 -6.49
N LYS A 104 8.16 -9.35 -7.26
CA LYS A 104 9.46 -9.78 -7.78
C LYS A 104 10.60 -9.19 -6.96
N ASP A 105 11.82 -9.74 -7.12
CA ASP A 105 12.98 -9.14 -6.49
C ASP A 105 13.20 -7.71 -6.98
N VAL A 106 13.47 -6.81 -6.04
CA VAL A 106 13.84 -5.42 -6.34
C VAL A 106 15.35 -5.33 -6.61
N ALA A 107 15.73 -4.42 -7.50
CA ALA A 107 17.12 -4.21 -7.85
C ALA A 107 17.93 -3.68 -6.64
N GLU A 108 19.21 -4.03 -6.57
CA GLU A 108 20.11 -3.65 -5.46
C GLU A 108 20.29 -2.14 -5.31
N GLU A 109 20.09 -1.38 -6.38
CA GLU A 109 20.13 0.09 -6.34
C GLU A 109 19.07 0.71 -5.40
N PHE A 110 18.06 -0.04 -4.99
CA PHE A 110 17.04 0.38 -4.04
C PHE A 110 17.38 0.02 -2.58
N TYR A 111 18.39 -0.82 -2.33
CA TYR A 111 18.67 -1.34 -1.00
C TYR A 111 19.12 -0.22 -0.04
N ALA A 112 18.57 -0.25 1.18
CA ALA A 112 18.89 0.65 2.28
C ALA A 112 18.77 2.15 1.93
N LYS A 113 17.91 2.51 0.98
CA LYS A 113 17.88 3.82 0.33
C LYS A 113 16.90 4.80 0.96
N TYR A 114 15.77 4.30 1.48
CA TYR A 114 14.66 5.16 1.88
C TYR A 114 14.53 5.27 3.40
N GLU A 115 14.34 6.49 3.88
CA GLU A 115 14.12 6.77 5.31
C GLU A 115 12.70 6.42 5.75
N SER A 116 11.73 6.55 4.85
CA SER A 116 10.39 6.04 5.08
C SER A 116 9.83 5.36 3.83
N ILE A 117 9.02 4.30 4.06
CA ILE A 117 8.33 3.56 3.00
C ILE A 117 6.86 3.40 3.37
N SER A 118 5.95 3.74 2.47
CA SER A 118 4.52 3.43 2.62
C SER A 118 4.05 2.34 1.66
N CYS A 119 3.17 1.46 2.14
CA CYS A 119 2.45 0.47 1.35
C CYS A 119 1.00 0.42 1.83
N ASN A 120 0.15 1.27 1.24
CA ASN A 120 -1.22 1.46 1.71
C ASN A 120 -2.25 0.90 0.72
N TYR A 121 -3.15 0.06 1.21
CA TYR A 121 -4.24 -0.53 0.42
C TYR A 121 -3.76 -1.23 -0.86
N LEU A 122 -2.58 -1.88 -0.81
CA LEU A 122 -2.03 -2.65 -1.93
C LEU A 122 -2.16 -4.16 -1.72
N ILE A 123 -1.80 -4.69 -0.55
CA ILE A 123 -1.63 -6.14 -0.31
C ILE A 123 -2.88 -6.95 -0.69
N HIS A 124 -4.07 -6.47 -0.33
CA HIS A 124 -5.34 -7.15 -0.65
C HIS A 124 -5.69 -7.19 -2.15
N CYS A 125 -5.00 -6.39 -2.97
CA CYS A 125 -5.16 -6.39 -4.43
C CYS A 125 -4.17 -7.32 -5.14
N LEU A 126 -3.11 -7.74 -4.45
CA LEU A 126 -2.08 -8.60 -5.00
C LEU A 126 -2.56 -10.05 -5.11
N PRO A 127 -2.11 -10.81 -6.13
CA PRO A 127 -2.47 -12.21 -6.26
C PRO A 127 -2.10 -13.03 -5.02
N ASP A 128 -3.05 -13.81 -4.53
CA ASP A 128 -2.86 -14.72 -3.40
C ASP A 128 -2.34 -16.09 -3.88
N ASN A 129 -1.09 -16.08 -4.35
CA ASN A 129 -0.38 -17.28 -4.80
C ASN A 129 0.68 -17.75 -3.78
N GLY A 130 0.52 -17.37 -2.51
CA GLY A 130 1.46 -17.69 -1.42
C GLY A 130 2.71 -16.82 -1.37
N ASN A 131 2.76 -15.72 -2.13
CA ASN A 131 3.97 -14.90 -2.26
C ASN A 131 3.81 -13.45 -1.73
N LYS A 132 2.77 -13.14 -0.96
CA LYS A 132 2.55 -11.76 -0.46
C LYS A 132 3.59 -11.31 0.57
N GLU A 133 4.22 -12.26 1.27
CA GLU A 133 5.35 -11.98 2.17
C GLU A 133 6.50 -11.28 1.43
N LYS A 134 6.68 -11.55 0.13
CA LYS A 134 7.69 -10.93 -0.72
C LYS A 134 7.66 -9.41 -0.70
N VAL A 135 6.47 -8.81 -0.54
CA VAL A 135 6.33 -7.35 -0.40
C VAL A 135 7.09 -6.85 0.83
N PHE A 136 6.95 -7.54 1.96
CA PHE A 136 7.59 -7.17 3.23
C PHE A 136 9.11 -7.43 3.19
N GLU A 137 9.55 -8.54 2.54
CA GLU A 137 10.97 -8.78 2.27
C GLU A 137 11.59 -7.65 1.45
N ASN A 138 10.91 -7.22 0.39
CA ASN A 138 11.38 -6.13 -0.46
C ASN A 138 11.39 -4.79 0.28
N ILE A 139 10.36 -4.50 1.08
CA ILE A 139 10.35 -3.30 1.94
C ILE A 139 11.53 -3.34 2.91
N ALA A 140 11.82 -4.49 3.54
CA ALA A 140 12.96 -4.64 4.46
C ALA A 140 14.30 -4.38 3.75
N LYS A 141 14.46 -4.87 2.51
CA LYS A 141 15.67 -4.60 1.70
C LYS A 141 15.83 -3.11 1.36
N MET A 142 14.74 -2.43 1.03
CA MET A 142 14.76 -1.03 0.57
C MET A 142 14.82 0.00 1.71
N LEU A 143 14.35 -0.37 2.90
CA LEU A 143 14.32 0.52 4.06
C LEU A 143 15.73 0.77 4.58
N SER A 144 16.08 2.01 4.91
CA SER A 144 17.33 2.32 5.60
C SER A 144 17.35 1.70 7.01
N LYS A 145 18.52 1.55 7.61
CA LYS A 145 18.70 0.89 8.92
C LYS A 145 17.81 1.50 10.02
N ASP A 146 17.73 2.82 10.03
CA ASP A 146 16.97 3.58 11.03
C ASP A 146 15.63 4.11 10.47
N GLY A 147 15.22 3.60 9.31
CA GLY A 147 13.99 4.00 8.63
C GLY A 147 12.73 3.39 9.24
N VAL A 148 11.59 3.96 8.86
CA VAL A 148 10.26 3.48 9.26
C VAL A 148 9.46 3.13 8.01
N ALA A 149 8.91 1.92 7.98
CA ALA A 149 7.92 1.56 6.97
C ALA A 149 6.54 1.41 7.61
N PHE A 150 5.50 1.76 6.86
CA PHE A 150 4.13 1.73 7.37
C PHE A 150 3.12 1.46 6.26
N GLY A 151 1.93 1.03 6.65
CA GLY A 151 0.90 0.78 5.67
C GLY A 151 -0.39 0.24 6.25
N SER A 152 -1.26 -0.17 5.34
CA SER A 152 -2.53 -0.80 5.68
C SER A 152 -3.01 -1.75 4.59
N THR A 153 -3.83 -2.73 4.99
CA THR A 153 -4.49 -3.63 4.04
C THR A 153 -5.85 -4.08 4.56
N ILE A 154 -6.78 -4.34 3.65
CA ILE A 154 -8.09 -4.93 3.98
C ILE A 154 -7.90 -6.44 4.16
N ILE A 155 -8.24 -6.94 5.34
CA ILE A 155 -8.18 -8.37 5.66
C ILE A 155 -9.55 -9.04 5.50
N ASN A 156 -9.54 -10.37 5.44
CA ASN A 156 -10.77 -11.18 5.33
C ASN A 156 -11.47 -11.34 6.68
N ASP A 157 -11.65 -10.23 7.39
CA ASP A 157 -12.47 -10.12 8.61
C ASP A 157 -13.41 -8.92 8.46
N TYR A 158 -14.65 -9.19 8.08
CA TYR A 158 -15.61 -8.15 7.72
C TYR A 158 -16.69 -8.00 8.78
N SER A 159 -16.84 -6.79 9.26
CA SER A 159 -17.78 -6.44 10.34
C SER A 159 -19.26 -6.35 9.93
N SER A 160 -19.60 -6.54 8.65
CA SER A 160 -20.98 -6.44 8.17
C SER A 160 -21.28 -7.34 6.97
N LYS A 161 -22.54 -7.78 6.83
CA LYS A 161 -23.01 -8.55 5.66
C LYS A 161 -22.81 -7.78 4.34
N LEU A 162 -22.89 -6.45 4.36
CA LEU A 162 -22.66 -5.61 3.19
C LEU A 162 -21.19 -5.63 2.80
N ALA A 163 -20.27 -5.51 3.76
CA ALA A 163 -18.82 -5.58 3.53
C ALA A 163 -18.44 -6.95 2.93
N ILE A 164 -18.96 -8.05 3.48
CA ILE A 164 -18.76 -9.41 2.93
C ILE A 164 -19.22 -9.48 1.46
N LYS A 165 -20.44 -8.98 1.16
CA LYS A 165 -20.99 -9.01 -0.21
C LYS A 165 -20.12 -8.21 -1.19
N VAL A 166 -19.65 -7.04 -0.79
CA VAL A 166 -18.79 -6.18 -1.62
C VAL A 166 -17.42 -6.82 -1.81
N ALA A 167 -16.79 -7.33 -0.75
CA ALA A 167 -15.52 -8.02 -0.83
C ALA A 167 -15.56 -9.25 -1.75
N ASN A 168 -16.61 -10.08 -1.61
CA ASN A 168 -16.82 -11.23 -2.49
C ASN A 168 -16.97 -10.81 -3.96
N LYS A 169 -17.68 -9.71 -4.23
CA LYS A 169 -17.82 -9.16 -5.59
C LYS A 169 -16.47 -8.67 -6.13
N PHE A 170 -15.64 -8.03 -5.30
CA PHE A 170 -14.32 -7.56 -5.70
C PHE A 170 -13.35 -8.73 -5.93
N ASN A 171 -13.39 -9.75 -5.09
CA ASN A 171 -12.64 -10.99 -5.30
C ASN A 171 -13.07 -11.70 -6.60
N ALA A 172 -14.37 -11.80 -6.87
CA ALA A 172 -14.90 -12.42 -8.10
C ALA A 172 -14.47 -11.65 -9.38
N LYS A 173 -14.30 -10.32 -9.28
CA LYS A 173 -13.85 -9.47 -10.40
C LYS A 173 -12.32 -9.37 -10.52
N GLY A 174 -11.57 -9.98 -9.62
CA GLY A 174 -10.11 -9.87 -9.61
C GLY A 174 -9.56 -8.54 -9.12
N ILE A 175 -10.39 -7.68 -8.54
CA ILE A 175 -9.95 -6.42 -7.92
C ILE A 175 -9.25 -6.72 -6.59
N PHE A 176 -9.80 -7.63 -5.79
CA PHE A 176 -9.18 -8.18 -4.60
C PHE A 176 -8.73 -9.62 -4.82
N ASP A 177 -7.78 -10.04 -4.02
CA ASP A 177 -7.41 -11.44 -3.82
C ASP A 177 -6.95 -11.64 -2.36
N ASN A 178 -7.86 -11.36 -1.42
CA ASN A 178 -7.57 -11.25 0.00
C ASN A 178 -8.26 -12.31 0.86
N LYS A 179 -8.63 -13.43 0.27
CA LYS A 179 -9.36 -14.49 0.99
C LYS A 179 -8.54 -15.10 2.13
N ASN A 180 -7.21 -15.12 1.99
CA ASN A 180 -6.26 -15.61 2.98
C ASN A 180 -5.53 -14.48 3.72
N ASP A 181 -5.86 -13.21 3.45
CA ASP A 181 -5.29 -12.09 4.19
C ASP A 181 -6.00 -11.99 5.55
N THR A 182 -5.33 -12.43 6.60
CA THR A 182 -5.79 -12.36 7.99
C THR A 182 -4.84 -11.49 8.82
N TYR A 183 -5.26 -11.13 10.02
CA TYR A 183 -4.39 -10.42 10.97
C TYR A 183 -3.10 -11.21 11.21
N GLU A 184 -3.23 -12.51 11.46
CA GLU A 184 -2.13 -13.42 11.77
C GLU A 184 -1.17 -13.57 10.57
N SER A 185 -1.70 -13.62 9.33
CA SER A 185 -0.85 -13.70 8.13
C SER A 185 -0.02 -12.43 7.95
N ILE A 186 -0.62 -11.26 8.14
CA ILE A 186 0.10 -9.99 8.07
C ILE A 186 1.11 -9.87 9.21
N GLU A 187 0.73 -10.20 10.45
CA GLU A 187 1.64 -10.18 11.59
C GLU A 187 2.84 -11.11 11.40
N LYS A 188 2.63 -12.32 10.86
CA LYS A 188 3.70 -13.25 10.49
C LYS A 188 4.70 -12.62 9.52
N TYR A 189 4.21 -11.93 8.47
CA TYR A 189 5.08 -11.28 7.49
C TYR A 189 5.92 -10.15 8.13
N LEU A 190 5.32 -9.38 9.05
CA LEU A 190 6.04 -8.35 9.79
C LEU A 190 7.13 -8.97 10.66
N LYS A 191 6.78 -9.97 11.48
CA LYS A 191 7.69 -10.67 12.39
C LYS A 191 8.88 -11.32 11.68
N ASN A 192 8.68 -11.84 10.49
CA ASN A 192 9.75 -12.49 9.71
C ASN A 192 10.74 -11.50 9.12
N ASN A 193 10.36 -10.24 8.94
CA ASN A 193 11.14 -9.26 8.18
C ASN A 193 11.62 -8.05 9.00
N PHE A 194 11.08 -7.83 10.22
CA PHE A 194 11.39 -6.66 11.04
C PHE A 194 11.55 -7.03 12.51
N ALA A 195 12.59 -6.49 13.15
CA ALA A 195 12.82 -6.70 14.58
C ALA A 195 11.83 -5.91 15.46
N GLU A 196 11.33 -4.78 14.95
CA GLU A 196 10.33 -3.97 15.65
C GLU A 196 9.14 -3.70 14.73
N TYR A 197 7.94 -3.98 15.21
CA TYR A 197 6.71 -3.66 14.51
C TYR A 197 5.55 -3.43 15.48
N THR A 198 4.56 -2.69 15.00
CA THR A 198 3.23 -2.62 15.60
C THR A 198 2.19 -2.96 14.54
N ILE A 199 1.16 -3.67 14.94
CA ILE A 199 0.01 -3.98 14.10
C ILE A 199 -1.27 -3.79 14.90
N LYS A 200 -2.29 -3.21 14.29
CA LYS A 200 -3.63 -3.09 14.89
C LYS A 200 -4.69 -3.28 13.82
N GLN A 201 -5.81 -3.85 14.22
CA GLN A 201 -7.00 -3.93 13.38
C GLN A 201 -7.93 -2.75 13.66
N ILE A 202 -8.40 -2.08 12.61
CA ILE A 202 -9.40 -1.02 12.65
C ILE A 202 -10.50 -1.40 11.66
N GLY A 203 -11.63 -1.84 12.16
CA GLY A 203 -12.66 -2.43 11.31
C GLY A 203 -12.12 -3.66 10.57
N SER A 204 -12.21 -3.66 9.25
CA SER A 204 -11.68 -4.73 8.39
C SER A 204 -10.28 -4.43 7.84
N VAL A 205 -9.53 -3.54 8.48
CA VAL A 205 -8.22 -3.08 8.01
C VAL A 205 -7.15 -3.36 9.04
N CYS A 206 -6.09 -4.07 8.67
CA CYS A 206 -4.83 -4.07 9.40
C CYS A 206 -4.04 -2.81 9.06
N VAL A 207 -3.60 -2.11 10.10
CA VAL A 207 -2.69 -0.96 10.02
C VAL A 207 -1.40 -1.34 10.72
N TYR A 208 -0.26 -1.13 10.09
CA TYR A 208 1.03 -1.58 10.58
C TYR A 208 2.12 -0.50 10.43
N ILE A 209 3.06 -0.52 11.37
CA ILE A 209 4.31 0.27 11.34
C ILE A 209 5.43 -0.72 11.66
N MET A 210 6.56 -0.59 10.99
CA MET A 210 7.69 -1.51 11.11
C MET A 210 9.01 -0.76 10.95
N SER A 211 10.02 -1.20 11.71
CA SER A 211 11.37 -0.65 11.71
C SER A 211 12.40 -1.75 11.99
N LYS A 212 13.69 -1.42 11.90
CA LYS A 212 14.79 -2.37 12.10
C LYS A 212 14.67 -3.61 11.22
N PRO A 213 14.81 -3.47 9.90
CA PRO A 213 14.69 -4.58 8.96
C PRO A 213 15.71 -5.69 9.29
N LEU A 214 15.22 -6.93 9.31
CA LEU A 214 16.05 -8.14 9.40
C LEU A 214 16.62 -8.42 8.00
N ARG A 215 17.96 -8.32 7.84
CA ARG A 215 18.68 -8.49 6.56
C ARG A 215 19.63 -9.66 6.66
#